data_ce4a3865d984ea3ddb3e29725d208ad7
#
_entry.id   ce4a3865d984ea3ddb3e29725d208ad7
#
_cell.length_a   1.000
_cell.length_b   1.000
_cell.length_c   1.000
_cell.angle_alpha   90.00
_cell.angle_beta   90.00
_cell.angle_gamma   90.00
#
_symmetry.space_group_name_H-M   'P 1'
#
loop_
_entity.id
_entity.type
_entity.pdbx_description
1 polymer ?
#
loop_
_entity_poly.entity_id
_entity_poly.type
_entity_poly.pdbx_seq_one_letter_code
_entity_poly.pdbx_strand_id
1 'polypeptide(L)'
;MKRMILTGILALATGLSCLMAQAPAPAKQGPKGPAPKSQAEAQMLNDLFMAANSQNQDGIIKAAEDLLTKYADTDFKETALTLEAQAYKSKGDNIKAQVVGERVLEINPKSFQVTLMLGEILATTTRENDLDKEEKLSKADKYLNDTIENLKTAPKPNPQITDAQWDDAKKQLSAEAHNDLGMMALTRKKYDAAITEFKTAADADPQAAYSVRLASAYQQAGKNQEAIEICDKLLADPQLHPQIKAVAQNVKAAASKK
;
A
#
# COMPACT_ATOMS: atom_id res chain seq x y z
N MET A 1 11.22 14.14 -8.47
CA MET A 1 11.27 14.03 -7.00
C MET A 1 11.04 12.58 -6.65
N LYS A 2 11.95 12.00 -5.86
CA LYS A 2 11.91 10.59 -5.46
C LYS A 2 10.56 10.31 -4.80
N ARG A 3 9.87 9.28 -5.24
CA ARG A 3 8.79 8.65 -4.50
C ARG A 3 9.37 8.28 -3.13
N MET A 4 9.17 9.14 -2.14
CA MET A 4 9.14 8.69 -0.76
C MET A 4 7.77 8.02 -0.62
N ILE A 5 7.69 6.82 -1.20
CA ILE A 5 6.64 5.90 -0.86
C ILE A 5 6.62 5.85 0.66
N LEU A 6 5.45 5.91 1.21
CA LEU A 6 5.13 5.79 2.63
C LEU A 6 5.70 4.50 3.30
N THR A 7 6.67 3.85 2.70
CA THR A 7 7.51 2.81 3.31
C THR A 7 8.26 3.30 4.55
N GLY A 8 8.32 4.63 4.78
CA GLY A 8 8.87 5.22 5.99
C GLY A 8 7.92 5.26 7.20
N ILE A 9 6.64 4.90 7.07
CA ILE A 9 5.71 4.90 8.22
C ILE A 9 5.93 3.69 9.13
N LEU A 10 6.69 2.70 8.72
CA LEU A 10 7.12 1.59 9.57
C LEU A 10 8.45 1.91 10.31
N ALA A 11 8.72 3.17 10.62
CA ALA A 11 9.69 3.50 11.66
C ALA A 11 9.08 3.13 13.01
N LEU A 12 9.05 1.83 13.29
CA LEU A 12 8.90 1.33 14.65
C LEU A 12 10.00 1.97 15.48
N ALA A 13 9.60 2.83 16.40
CA ALA A 13 10.47 3.48 17.34
C ALA A 13 11.40 2.45 17.98
N THR A 14 12.63 2.38 17.51
CA THR A 14 13.73 1.73 18.22
C THR A 14 14.08 2.56 19.43
N GLY A 15 13.20 2.56 20.41
CA GLY A 15 13.44 3.09 21.74
C GLY A 15 13.96 1.99 22.65
N LEU A 16 14.98 1.24 22.23
CA LEU A 16 15.79 0.44 23.15
C LEU A 16 17.00 1.27 23.59
N SER A 17 16.74 2.35 24.34
CA SER A 17 17.78 3.00 25.10
C SER A 17 18.04 2.17 26.34
N CYS A 18 19.18 1.49 26.39
CA CYS A 18 19.76 0.99 27.63
C CYS A 18 19.96 2.18 28.60
N LEU A 19 19.02 2.36 29.52
CA LEU A 19 19.28 3.12 30.76
C LEU A 19 19.33 2.13 31.91
N MET A 20 20.54 1.73 32.29
CA MET A 20 20.85 1.30 33.63
C MET A 20 20.79 2.54 34.51
N ALA A 21 19.77 2.71 35.34
CA ALA A 21 19.86 3.27 36.69
C ALA A 21 18.49 3.57 37.31
N GLN A 22 18.32 3.06 38.53
CA GLN A 22 17.42 3.51 39.59
C GLN A 22 15.90 3.30 39.43
N ALA A 23 15.38 2.42 40.25
CA ALA A 23 13.96 2.18 40.44
C ALA A 23 13.25 3.41 41.02
N PRO A 24 12.18 3.87 40.41
CA PRO A 24 11.13 4.61 41.08
C PRO A 24 9.89 3.72 41.23
N ALA A 25 9.06 4.08 42.23
CA ALA A 25 7.87 3.39 42.69
C ALA A 25 6.85 3.01 41.60
N PRO A 26 5.94 2.01 41.84
CA PRO A 26 5.12 1.40 40.79
C PRO A 26 4.08 2.38 40.26
N ALA A 27 4.35 2.90 39.09
CA ALA A 27 3.34 3.58 38.27
C ALA A 27 2.36 2.54 37.72
N LYS A 28 1.05 2.84 37.76
CA LYS A 28 -0.01 2.02 37.19
C LYS A 28 0.36 1.61 35.77
N GLN A 29 0.63 0.33 35.55
CA GLN A 29 0.95 -0.22 34.25
C GLN A 29 -0.28 -0.10 33.36
N GLY A 30 -0.23 0.76 32.32
CA GLY A 30 -1.09 0.68 31.17
C GLY A 30 -0.92 -0.68 30.45
N PRO A 31 -1.80 -1.04 29.51
CA PRO A 31 -1.69 -2.30 28.79
C PRO A 31 -0.27 -2.42 28.20
N LYS A 32 0.43 -3.50 28.59
CA LYS A 32 1.77 -3.80 28.07
C LYS A 32 1.65 -4.05 26.57
N GLY A 33 2.26 -3.18 25.76
CA GLY A 33 2.42 -3.43 24.32
C GLY A 33 3.22 -4.72 24.07
N PRO A 34 3.30 -5.16 22.80
CA PRO A 34 4.08 -6.34 22.42
C PRO A 34 5.51 -6.24 22.94
N ALA A 35 5.99 -7.31 23.58
CA ALA A 35 7.33 -7.36 24.15
C ALA A 35 7.99 -8.71 23.86
N PRO A 36 9.31 -8.74 23.56
CA PRO A 36 10.01 -10.00 23.37
C PRO A 36 10.03 -10.82 24.68
N LYS A 37 9.78 -12.12 24.56
CA LYS A 37 9.70 -13.06 25.69
C LYS A 37 11.09 -13.48 26.19
N SER A 38 12.15 -13.20 25.42
CA SER A 38 13.53 -13.55 25.75
C SER A 38 14.52 -12.61 25.08
N GLN A 39 15.75 -12.58 25.58
CA GLN A 39 16.85 -11.84 24.96
C GLN A 39 17.16 -12.37 23.54
N ALA A 40 17.03 -13.67 23.34
CA ALA A 40 17.25 -14.28 22.01
C ALA A 40 16.17 -13.88 21.02
N GLU A 41 14.90 -13.78 21.43
CA GLU A 41 13.82 -13.24 20.61
C GLU A 41 14.04 -11.76 20.29
N ALA A 42 14.45 -10.97 21.30
CA ALA A 42 14.77 -9.55 21.09
C ALA A 42 15.89 -9.36 20.06
N GLN A 43 16.91 -10.22 20.04
CA GLN A 43 17.96 -10.19 19.04
C GLN A 43 17.41 -10.49 17.63
N MET A 44 16.59 -11.51 17.46
CA MET A 44 16.00 -11.86 16.17
C MET A 44 15.07 -10.76 15.65
N LEU A 45 14.31 -10.09 16.53
CA LEU A 45 13.52 -8.93 16.18
C LEU A 45 14.39 -7.76 15.73
N ASN A 46 15.50 -7.51 16.45
CA ASN A 46 16.47 -6.49 16.03
C ASN A 46 17.03 -6.79 14.63
N ASP A 47 17.38 -8.03 14.34
CA ASP A 47 17.89 -8.44 13.02
C ASP A 47 16.85 -8.22 11.93
N LEU A 48 15.57 -8.54 12.19
CA LEU A 48 14.46 -8.28 11.28
C LEU A 48 14.29 -6.78 11.01
N PHE A 49 14.28 -5.95 12.05
CA PHE A 49 14.12 -4.51 11.88
C PHE A 49 15.35 -3.86 11.23
N MET A 50 16.55 -4.33 11.50
CA MET A 50 17.77 -3.87 10.81
C MET A 50 17.71 -4.21 9.31
N ALA A 51 17.26 -5.40 8.95
CA ALA A 51 17.05 -5.78 7.55
C ALA A 51 15.98 -4.88 6.88
N ALA A 52 14.87 -4.60 7.59
CA ALA A 52 13.82 -3.71 7.10
C ALA A 52 14.30 -2.28 6.90
N ASN A 53 15.03 -1.71 7.87
CA ASN A 53 15.59 -0.36 7.78
C ASN A 53 16.62 -0.22 6.64
N SER A 54 17.39 -1.27 6.37
CA SER A 54 18.34 -1.30 5.25
C SER A 54 17.72 -1.71 3.91
N GLN A 55 16.40 -1.94 3.88
CA GLN A 55 15.68 -2.41 2.70
C GLN A 55 16.27 -3.70 2.09
N ASN A 56 16.86 -4.55 2.91
CA ASN A 56 17.41 -5.84 2.50
C ASN A 56 16.29 -6.89 2.45
N GLN A 57 15.67 -7.07 1.28
CA GLN A 57 14.50 -7.95 1.11
C GLN A 57 14.80 -9.41 1.49
N ASP A 58 15.96 -9.92 1.10
CA ASP A 58 16.36 -11.29 1.45
C ASP A 58 16.61 -11.43 2.95
N GLY A 59 17.22 -10.42 3.57
CA GLY A 59 17.41 -10.35 5.01
C GLY A 59 16.09 -10.30 5.78
N ILE A 60 15.10 -9.54 5.30
CA ILE A 60 13.75 -9.46 5.90
C ILE A 60 13.09 -10.85 5.87
N ILE A 61 13.05 -11.48 4.70
CA ILE A 61 12.41 -12.80 4.53
C ILE A 61 13.06 -13.80 5.48
N LYS A 62 14.41 -13.91 5.44
CA LYS A 62 15.14 -14.85 6.30
C LYS A 62 14.89 -14.59 7.79
N ALA A 63 14.99 -13.34 8.23
CA ALA A 63 14.83 -13.01 9.65
C ALA A 63 13.39 -13.24 10.13
N ALA A 64 12.38 -12.99 9.30
CA ALA A 64 10.98 -13.28 9.61
C ALA A 64 10.73 -14.78 9.72
N GLU A 65 11.18 -15.57 8.74
CA GLU A 65 11.06 -17.04 8.75
C GLU A 65 11.78 -17.67 9.97
N ASP A 66 13.01 -17.24 10.26
CA ASP A 66 13.77 -17.71 11.42
C ASP A 66 13.05 -17.37 12.74
N LEU A 67 12.55 -16.14 12.90
CA LEU A 67 11.78 -15.70 14.06
C LEU A 67 10.52 -16.55 14.24
N LEU A 68 9.72 -16.69 13.19
CA LEU A 68 8.44 -17.42 13.25
C LEU A 68 8.61 -18.92 13.43
N THR A 69 9.73 -19.48 12.96
CA THR A 69 10.09 -20.89 13.19
C THR A 69 10.45 -21.13 14.65
N LYS A 70 11.23 -20.23 15.24
CA LYS A 70 11.73 -20.40 16.61
C LYS A 70 10.73 -19.93 17.67
N TYR A 71 9.95 -18.92 17.36
CA TYR A 71 8.98 -18.29 18.26
C TYR A 71 7.61 -18.17 17.58
N ALA A 72 6.94 -19.30 17.34
CA ALA A 72 5.65 -19.37 16.65
C ALA A 72 4.53 -18.58 17.35
N ASP A 73 4.67 -18.35 18.66
CA ASP A 73 3.74 -17.63 19.55
C ASP A 73 4.22 -16.21 19.90
N THR A 74 5.17 -15.65 19.11
CA THR A 74 5.64 -14.28 19.32
C THR A 74 4.52 -13.25 19.20
N ASP A 75 4.54 -12.22 20.07
CA ASP A 75 3.63 -11.07 19.96
C ASP A 75 3.86 -10.24 18.68
N PHE A 76 4.99 -10.45 18.00
CA PHE A 76 5.37 -9.77 16.76
C PHE A 76 5.03 -10.55 15.48
N LYS A 77 4.21 -11.60 15.60
CA LYS A 77 3.88 -12.48 14.46
C LYS A 77 3.25 -11.72 13.28
N GLU A 78 2.28 -10.85 13.55
CA GLU A 78 1.67 -10.00 12.52
C GLU A 78 2.71 -9.11 11.83
N THR A 79 3.56 -8.46 12.63
CA THR A 79 4.61 -7.57 12.10
C THR A 79 5.61 -8.33 11.22
N ALA A 80 6.08 -9.49 11.68
CA ALA A 80 7.03 -10.31 10.95
C ALA A 80 6.45 -10.77 9.60
N LEU A 81 5.22 -11.31 9.60
CA LEU A 81 4.52 -11.72 8.39
C LEU A 81 4.25 -10.54 7.44
N THR A 82 3.90 -9.37 7.98
CA THR A 82 3.66 -8.18 7.15
C THR A 82 4.94 -7.74 6.44
N LEU A 83 6.07 -7.69 7.13
CA LEU A 83 7.37 -7.36 6.54
C LEU A 83 7.80 -8.41 5.51
N GLU A 84 7.61 -9.69 5.80
CA GLU A 84 7.90 -10.80 4.88
C GLU A 84 7.07 -10.68 3.58
N ALA A 85 5.75 -10.44 3.69
CA ALA A 85 4.87 -10.28 2.55
C ALA A 85 5.27 -9.07 1.68
N GLN A 86 5.60 -7.94 2.30
CA GLN A 86 6.09 -6.74 1.62
C GLN A 86 7.44 -6.99 0.93
N ALA A 87 8.33 -7.76 1.55
CA ALA A 87 9.61 -8.12 0.97
C ALA A 87 9.43 -9.02 -0.26
N TYR A 88 8.55 -10.01 -0.23
CA TYR A 88 8.22 -10.82 -1.40
C TYR A 88 7.61 -9.97 -2.52
N LYS A 89 6.67 -9.06 -2.22
CA LYS A 89 6.12 -8.12 -3.21
C LYS A 89 7.23 -7.27 -3.85
N SER A 90 8.13 -6.72 -3.04
CA SER A 90 9.25 -5.90 -3.51
C SER A 90 10.21 -6.65 -4.42
N LYS A 91 10.34 -7.96 -4.24
CA LYS A 91 11.09 -8.86 -5.12
C LYS A 91 10.31 -9.30 -6.37
N GLY A 92 9.03 -8.95 -6.49
CA GLY A 92 8.15 -9.39 -7.56
C GLY A 92 7.60 -10.81 -7.39
N ASP A 93 7.84 -11.47 -6.25
CA ASP A 93 7.26 -12.77 -5.93
C ASP A 93 5.83 -12.59 -5.38
N ASN A 94 4.93 -12.21 -6.28
CA ASN A 94 3.55 -11.90 -5.94
C ASN A 94 2.78 -13.11 -5.40
N ILE A 95 3.18 -14.32 -5.76
CA ILE A 95 2.54 -15.56 -5.26
C ILE A 95 2.84 -15.71 -3.76
N LYS A 96 4.11 -15.65 -3.37
CA LYS A 96 4.48 -15.73 -1.95
C LYS A 96 3.98 -14.53 -1.17
N ALA A 97 4.01 -13.32 -1.74
CA ALA A 97 3.43 -12.13 -1.11
C ALA A 97 1.94 -12.33 -0.76
N GLN A 98 1.16 -12.94 -1.66
CA GLN A 98 -0.25 -13.26 -1.40
C GLN A 98 -0.40 -14.30 -0.29
N VAL A 99 0.33 -15.41 -0.37
CA VAL A 99 0.24 -16.49 0.64
C VAL A 99 0.57 -15.97 2.04
N VAL A 100 1.66 -15.19 2.18
CA VAL A 100 2.06 -14.63 3.47
C VAL A 100 1.10 -13.53 3.92
N GLY A 101 0.64 -12.69 2.99
CA GLY A 101 -0.35 -11.64 3.29
C GLY A 101 -1.68 -12.22 3.80
N GLU A 102 -2.16 -13.32 3.23
CA GLU A 102 -3.37 -13.99 3.72
C GLU A 102 -3.19 -14.51 5.16
N ARG A 103 -2.01 -15.02 5.52
CA ARG A 103 -1.69 -15.39 6.92
C ARG A 103 -1.73 -14.19 7.87
N VAL A 104 -1.38 -12.99 7.41
CA VAL A 104 -1.57 -11.76 8.22
C VAL A 104 -3.07 -11.52 8.45
N LEU A 105 -3.90 -11.66 7.41
CA LEU A 105 -5.34 -11.42 7.53
C LEU A 105 -6.07 -12.46 8.40
N GLU A 106 -5.51 -13.67 8.58
CA GLU A 106 -5.99 -14.63 9.58
C GLU A 106 -5.79 -14.12 11.02
N ILE A 107 -4.74 -13.31 11.26
CA ILE A 107 -4.42 -12.73 12.59
C ILE A 107 -5.15 -11.40 12.78
N ASN A 108 -5.06 -10.53 11.76
CA ASN A 108 -5.65 -9.20 11.75
C ASN A 108 -6.43 -8.95 10.46
N PRO A 109 -7.73 -9.28 10.41
CA PRO A 109 -8.57 -9.05 9.21
C PRO A 109 -8.71 -7.56 8.83
N LYS A 110 -8.33 -6.64 9.74
CA LYS A 110 -8.40 -5.19 9.51
C LYS A 110 -7.06 -4.56 9.12
N SER A 111 -6.04 -5.34 8.80
CA SER A 111 -4.76 -4.84 8.34
C SER A 111 -4.91 -4.15 6.98
N PHE A 112 -5.18 -2.83 6.99
CA PHE A 112 -5.34 -2.04 5.77
C PHE A 112 -4.09 -2.08 4.88
N GLN A 113 -2.91 -2.19 5.47
CA GLN A 113 -1.65 -2.30 4.72
C GLN A 113 -1.60 -3.57 3.88
N VAL A 114 -2.06 -4.67 4.44
CA VAL A 114 -2.03 -5.98 3.75
C VAL A 114 -3.19 -6.10 2.78
N THR A 115 -4.39 -5.63 3.12
CA THR A 115 -5.51 -5.61 2.18
C THR A 115 -5.22 -4.73 0.97
N LEU A 116 -4.59 -3.54 1.15
CA LEU A 116 -4.13 -2.71 0.04
C LEU A 116 -3.12 -3.45 -0.83
N MET A 117 -2.09 -4.05 -0.21
CA MET A 117 -1.05 -4.79 -0.92
C MET A 117 -1.62 -5.93 -1.75
N LEU A 118 -2.52 -6.73 -1.18
CA LEU A 118 -3.13 -7.87 -1.87
C LEU A 118 -4.07 -7.42 -2.99
N GLY A 119 -4.83 -6.35 -2.76
CA GLY A 119 -5.67 -5.71 -3.77
C GLY A 119 -4.85 -5.21 -4.95
N GLU A 120 -3.77 -4.47 -4.71
CA GLU A 120 -2.86 -3.96 -5.72
C GLU A 120 -2.22 -5.10 -6.54
N ILE A 121 -1.74 -6.16 -5.88
CA ILE A 121 -1.15 -7.32 -6.58
C ILE A 121 -2.18 -7.90 -7.56
N LEU A 122 -3.39 -8.17 -7.11
CA LEU A 122 -4.43 -8.75 -7.96
C LEU A 122 -4.89 -7.79 -9.06
N ALA A 123 -5.06 -6.50 -8.76
CA ALA A 123 -5.45 -5.49 -9.73
C ALA A 123 -4.42 -5.32 -10.86
N THR A 124 -3.12 -5.39 -10.52
CA THR A 124 -2.03 -5.13 -11.47
C THR A 124 -1.58 -6.38 -12.22
N THR A 125 -1.80 -7.57 -11.67
CA THR A 125 -1.38 -8.84 -12.30
C THR A 125 -2.48 -9.53 -13.10
N THR A 126 -3.76 -9.21 -12.85
CA THR A 126 -4.88 -9.79 -13.57
C THR A 126 -5.02 -9.18 -14.97
N ARG A 127 -5.04 -10.02 -15.98
CA ARG A 127 -5.14 -9.63 -17.39
C ARG A 127 -6.54 -9.88 -17.94
N GLU A 128 -6.89 -9.20 -19.03
CA GLU A 128 -8.20 -9.31 -19.69
C GLU A 128 -8.55 -10.76 -20.07
N ASN A 129 -7.56 -11.54 -20.47
CA ASN A 129 -7.74 -12.90 -20.99
C ASN A 129 -7.46 -14.01 -19.94
N ASP A 130 -7.26 -13.67 -18.68
CA ASP A 130 -7.08 -14.67 -17.61
C ASP A 130 -8.39 -15.45 -17.42
N LEU A 131 -8.29 -16.79 -17.33
CA LEU A 131 -9.46 -17.66 -17.15
C LEU A 131 -10.16 -17.43 -15.80
N ASP A 132 -9.39 -17.07 -14.78
CA ASP A 132 -9.83 -16.77 -13.40
C ASP A 132 -9.96 -15.26 -13.13
N LYS A 133 -10.05 -14.46 -14.22
CA LYS A 133 -10.08 -12.98 -14.13
C LYS A 133 -11.11 -12.47 -13.12
N GLU A 134 -12.38 -12.90 -13.26
CA GLU A 134 -13.44 -12.36 -12.40
C GLU A 134 -13.31 -12.81 -10.94
N GLU A 135 -12.77 -13.98 -10.68
CA GLU A 135 -12.47 -14.45 -9.32
C GLU A 135 -11.38 -13.55 -8.69
N LYS A 136 -10.27 -13.34 -9.39
CA LYS A 136 -9.17 -12.47 -8.94
C LYS A 136 -9.63 -11.04 -8.73
N LEU A 137 -10.37 -10.47 -9.70
CA LEU A 137 -10.86 -9.11 -9.60
C LEU A 137 -11.90 -8.94 -8.48
N SER A 138 -12.75 -9.94 -8.23
CA SER A 138 -13.72 -9.90 -7.13
C SER A 138 -13.01 -9.97 -5.76
N LYS A 139 -11.95 -10.76 -5.67
CA LYS A 139 -11.11 -10.82 -4.46
C LYS A 139 -10.38 -9.50 -4.23
N ALA A 140 -9.87 -8.87 -5.30
CA ALA A 140 -9.25 -7.55 -5.23
C ALA A 140 -10.25 -6.45 -4.84
N ASP A 141 -11.48 -6.47 -5.42
CA ASP A 141 -12.56 -5.55 -5.01
C ASP A 141 -12.79 -5.61 -3.50
N LYS A 142 -12.88 -6.83 -2.95
CA LYS A 142 -13.05 -7.01 -1.52
C LYS A 142 -11.90 -6.39 -0.73
N TYR A 143 -10.65 -6.71 -1.07
CA TYR A 143 -9.50 -6.21 -0.35
C TYR A 143 -9.37 -4.68 -0.40
N LEU A 144 -9.61 -4.07 -1.57
CA LEU A 144 -9.50 -2.62 -1.73
C LEU A 144 -10.61 -1.87 -0.98
N ASN A 145 -11.85 -2.40 -1.02
CA ASN A 145 -12.94 -1.85 -0.23
C ASN A 145 -12.72 -2.03 1.28
N ASP A 146 -12.23 -3.19 1.72
CA ASP A 146 -11.84 -3.42 3.12
C ASP A 146 -10.74 -2.42 3.54
N THR A 147 -9.79 -2.10 2.65
CA THR A 147 -8.78 -1.06 2.91
C THR A 147 -9.41 0.29 3.18
N ILE A 148 -10.30 0.76 2.30
CA ILE A 148 -10.97 2.05 2.42
C ILE A 148 -11.77 2.13 3.74
N GLU A 149 -12.50 1.07 4.08
CA GLU A 149 -13.27 1.01 5.33
C GLU A 149 -12.36 0.98 6.57
N ASN A 150 -11.33 0.15 6.56
CA ASN A 150 -10.42 0.01 7.70
C ASN A 150 -9.63 1.29 7.96
N LEU A 151 -9.26 2.04 6.92
CA LEU A 151 -8.57 3.33 7.05
C LEU A 151 -9.40 4.36 7.82
N LYS A 152 -10.74 4.31 7.79
CA LYS A 152 -11.60 5.26 8.51
C LYS A 152 -11.36 5.23 10.02
N THR A 153 -11.07 4.05 10.56
CA THR A 153 -10.90 3.83 12.00
C THR A 153 -9.48 3.42 12.39
N ALA A 154 -8.56 3.35 11.43
CA ALA A 154 -7.20 2.93 11.69
C ALA A 154 -6.50 3.87 12.68
N PRO A 155 -5.90 3.34 13.76
CA PRO A 155 -5.11 4.13 14.68
C PRO A 155 -3.82 4.61 14.02
N LYS A 156 -3.23 5.68 14.56
CA LYS A 156 -1.90 6.13 14.13
C LYS A 156 -0.86 5.02 14.37
N PRO A 157 -0.07 4.68 13.37
CA PRO A 157 0.94 3.62 13.50
C PRO A 157 2.09 4.02 14.42
N ASN A 158 2.28 5.32 14.66
CA ASN A 158 3.32 5.85 15.52
C ASN A 158 2.79 7.09 16.26
N PRO A 159 2.93 7.17 17.59
CA PRO A 159 2.51 8.33 18.38
C PRO A 159 3.20 9.65 17.98
N GLN A 160 4.37 9.58 17.34
CA GLN A 160 5.11 10.77 16.87
C GLN A 160 4.49 11.42 15.62
N ILE A 161 3.62 10.70 14.90
CA ILE A 161 2.90 11.24 13.73
C ILE A 161 1.77 12.13 14.23
N THR A 162 1.68 13.37 13.73
CA THR A 162 0.57 14.26 14.04
C THR A 162 -0.74 13.76 13.44
N ASP A 163 -1.88 14.21 13.96
CA ASP A 163 -3.20 13.83 13.42
C ASP A 163 -3.32 14.27 11.96
N ALA A 164 -2.88 15.49 11.62
CA ALA A 164 -2.91 16.00 10.26
C ALA A 164 -2.05 15.14 9.29
N GLN A 165 -0.85 14.74 9.71
CA GLN A 165 0.00 13.85 8.89
C GLN A 165 -0.64 12.48 8.69
N TRP A 166 -1.32 11.95 9.72
CA TRP A 166 -2.02 10.69 9.62
C TRP A 166 -3.26 10.79 8.72
N ASP A 167 -4.01 11.89 8.82
CA ASP A 167 -5.16 12.13 7.94
C ASP A 167 -4.74 12.28 6.48
N ASP A 168 -3.63 12.95 6.19
CA ASP A 168 -3.08 13.03 4.84
C ASP A 168 -2.59 11.66 4.34
N ALA A 169 -1.94 10.87 5.20
CA ALA A 169 -1.54 9.51 4.85
C ALA A 169 -2.75 8.61 4.53
N LYS A 170 -3.83 8.69 5.31
CA LYS A 170 -5.07 7.96 5.03
C LYS A 170 -5.69 8.36 3.69
N LYS A 171 -5.67 9.66 3.33
CA LYS A 171 -6.14 10.12 2.01
C LYS A 171 -5.32 9.52 0.88
N GLN A 172 -3.98 9.52 1.00
CA GLN A 172 -3.09 8.94 0.01
C GLN A 172 -3.33 7.44 -0.17
N LEU A 173 -3.42 6.68 0.94
CA LEU A 173 -3.70 5.24 0.89
C LEU A 173 -5.09 4.95 0.30
N SER A 174 -6.09 5.77 0.63
CA SER A 174 -7.42 5.67 0.02
C SER A 174 -7.37 5.98 -1.48
N ALA A 175 -6.60 6.98 -1.90
CA ALA A 175 -6.41 7.30 -3.31
C ALA A 175 -5.74 6.15 -4.08
N GLU A 176 -4.76 5.47 -3.49
CA GLU A 176 -4.16 4.26 -4.07
C GLU A 176 -5.22 3.16 -4.26
N ALA A 177 -6.05 2.89 -3.25
CA ALA A 177 -7.10 1.89 -3.35
C ALA A 177 -8.12 2.24 -4.44
N HIS A 178 -8.59 3.49 -4.52
CA HIS A 178 -9.48 3.95 -5.58
C HIS A 178 -8.84 3.88 -6.97
N ASN A 179 -7.55 4.20 -7.07
CA ASN A 179 -6.82 4.05 -8.32
C ASN A 179 -6.81 2.58 -8.81
N ASP A 180 -6.61 1.63 -7.92
CA ASP A 180 -6.57 0.21 -8.28
C ASP A 180 -7.97 -0.31 -8.62
N LEU A 181 -9.01 0.13 -7.92
CA LEU A 181 -10.42 -0.11 -8.31
C LEU A 181 -10.70 0.43 -9.71
N GLY A 182 -10.21 1.62 -10.04
CA GLY A 182 -10.31 2.21 -11.38
C GLY A 182 -9.62 1.37 -12.46
N MET A 183 -8.42 0.86 -12.18
CA MET A 183 -7.71 -0.05 -13.10
C MET A 183 -8.48 -1.34 -13.34
N MET A 184 -9.05 -1.93 -12.28
CA MET A 184 -9.88 -3.13 -12.40
C MET A 184 -11.16 -2.87 -13.19
N ALA A 185 -11.77 -1.71 -13.00
CA ALA A 185 -12.93 -1.29 -13.79
C ALA A 185 -12.59 -1.18 -15.28
N LEU A 186 -11.40 -0.65 -15.64
CA LEU A 186 -10.90 -0.66 -17.02
C LEU A 186 -10.71 -2.09 -17.57
N THR A 187 -10.12 -2.98 -16.78
CA THR A 187 -9.93 -4.39 -17.16
C THR A 187 -11.27 -5.09 -17.45
N ARG A 188 -12.34 -4.67 -16.77
CA ARG A 188 -13.72 -5.11 -16.99
C ARG A 188 -14.46 -4.30 -18.07
N LYS A 189 -13.83 -3.30 -18.69
CA LYS A 189 -14.43 -2.36 -19.64
C LYS A 189 -15.62 -1.57 -19.06
N LYS A 190 -15.65 -1.39 -17.74
CA LYS A 190 -16.64 -0.58 -17.02
C LYS A 190 -16.16 0.86 -16.91
N TYR A 191 -16.17 1.58 -18.05
CA TYR A 191 -15.50 2.88 -18.17
C TYR A 191 -16.06 3.95 -17.23
N ASP A 192 -17.38 4.03 -17.03
CA ASP A 192 -17.97 5.01 -16.11
C ASP A 192 -17.57 4.73 -14.65
N ALA A 193 -17.47 3.47 -14.24
CA ALA A 193 -16.93 3.10 -12.94
C ALA A 193 -15.45 3.48 -12.82
N ALA A 194 -14.65 3.22 -13.85
CA ALA A 194 -13.24 3.65 -13.88
C ALA A 194 -13.06 5.16 -13.74
N ILE A 195 -13.90 5.94 -14.42
CA ILE A 195 -13.91 7.41 -14.30
C ILE A 195 -14.21 7.83 -12.87
N THR A 196 -15.22 7.23 -12.23
CA THR A 196 -15.60 7.54 -10.85
C THR A 196 -14.44 7.27 -9.90
N GLU A 197 -13.84 6.09 -10.01
CA GLU A 197 -12.74 5.69 -9.12
C GLU A 197 -11.48 6.54 -9.32
N PHE A 198 -11.03 6.76 -10.56
CA PHE A 198 -9.87 7.61 -10.82
C PHE A 198 -10.11 9.08 -10.44
N LYS A 199 -11.34 9.58 -10.58
CA LYS A 199 -11.68 10.92 -10.12
C LYS A 199 -11.56 11.01 -8.60
N THR A 200 -12.10 10.03 -7.86
CA THR A 200 -11.98 9.97 -6.40
C THR A 200 -10.51 9.93 -5.97
N ALA A 201 -9.69 9.14 -6.66
CA ALA A 201 -8.24 9.08 -6.39
C ALA A 201 -7.55 10.43 -6.62
N ALA A 202 -7.82 11.09 -7.75
CA ALA A 202 -7.22 12.38 -8.10
C ALA A 202 -7.68 13.54 -7.20
N ASP A 203 -8.93 13.50 -6.71
CA ASP A 203 -9.47 14.49 -5.78
C ASP A 203 -8.88 14.32 -4.36
N ALA A 204 -8.59 13.07 -3.94
CA ALA A 204 -8.01 12.77 -2.63
C ALA A 204 -6.50 13.03 -2.59
N ASP A 205 -5.79 12.73 -3.66
CA ASP A 205 -4.34 12.93 -3.82
C ASP A 205 -4.04 13.39 -5.27
N PRO A 206 -3.74 14.69 -5.49
CA PRO A 206 -3.63 15.28 -6.82
C PRO A 206 -2.33 14.88 -7.55
N GLN A 207 -2.07 13.58 -7.66
CA GLN A 207 -0.96 13.08 -8.45
C GLN A 207 -1.29 13.08 -9.94
N ALA A 208 -0.33 13.54 -10.75
CA ALA A 208 -0.46 13.52 -12.23
C ALA A 208 -0.70 12.12 -12.80
N ALA A 209 -0.26 11.07 -12.10
CA ALA A 209 -0.51 9.68 -12.46
C ALA A 209 -1.99 9.30 -12.42
N TYR A 210 -2.74 9.78 -11.42
CA TYR A 210 -4.18 9.55 -11.33
C TYR A 210 -4.94 10.35 -12.37
N SER A 211 -4.53 11.61 -12.59
CA SER A 211 -5.15 12.47 -13.60
C SER A 211 -4.99 11.92 -15.02
N VAL A 212 -3.82 11.38 -15.38
CA VAL A 212 -3.62 10.81 -16.72
C VAL A 212 -4.40 9.50 -16.91
N ARG A 213 -4.61 8.71 -15.85
CA ARG A 213 -5.48 7.52 -15.90
C ARG A 213 -6.94 7.90 -16.03
N LEU A 214 -7.38 8.96 -15.34
CA LEU A 214 -8.72 9.54 -15.51
C LEU A 214 -8.94 10.00 -16.95
N ALA A 215 -7.98 10.71 -17.55
CA ALA A 215 -8.05 11.11 -18.94
C ALA A 215 -8.14 9.91 -19.89
N SER A 216 -7.37 8.85 -19.63
CA SER A 216 -7.46 7.60 -20.39
C SER A 216 -8.81 6.91 -20.27
N ALA A 217 -9.41 6.90 -19.07
CA ALA A 217 -10.75 6.36 -18.86
C ALA A 217 -11.82 7.16 -19.61
N TYR A 218 -11.76 8.48 -19.58
CA TYR A 218 -12.64 9.33 -20.38
C TYR A 218 -12.51 9.06 -21.87
N GLN A 219 -11.28 8.94 -22.39
CA GLN A 219 -11.03 8.64 -23.79
C GLN A 219 -11.63 7.28 -24.18
N GLN A 220 -11.45 6.26 -23.36
CA GLN A 220 -12.02 4.91 -23.61
C GLN A 220 -13.54 4.88 -23.49
N ALA A 221 -14.14 5.77 -22.70
CA ALA A 221 -15.59 5.98 -22.62
C ALA A 221 -16.17 6.80 -23.79
N GLY A 222 -15.32 7.29 -24.71
CA GLY A 222 -15.75 8.18 -25.80
C GLY A 222 -16.01 9.62 -25.35
N LYS A 223 -15.69 9.97 -24.11
CA LYS A 223 -15.81 11.33 -23.55
C LYS A 223 -14.53 12.11 -23.87
N ASN A 224 -14.35 12.38 -25.17
CA ASN A 224 -13.08 12.86 -25.73
C ASN A 224 -12.73 14.28 -25.25
N GLN A 225 -13.72 15.15 -25.08
CA GLN A 225 -13.49 16.52 -24.67
C GLN A 225 -12.90 16.59 -23.25
N GLU A 226 -13.46 15.84 -22.33
CA GLU A 226 -12.99 15.75 -20.94
C GLU A 226 -11.56 15.18 -20.87
N ALA A 227 -11.27 14.17 -21.70
CA ALA A 227 -9.93 13.61 -21.82
C ALA A 227 -8.90 14.64 -22.30
N ILE A 228 -9.24 15.43 -23.32
CA ILE A 228 -8.39 16.50 -23.87
C ILE A 228 -8.13 17.57 -22.83
N GLU A 229 -9.15 18.04 -22.12
CA GLU A 229 -9.03 19.10 -21.09
C GLU A 229 -8.07 18.70 -19.96
N ILE A 230 -8.14 17.44 -19.49
CA ILE A 230 -7.21 16.93 -18.48
C ILE A 230 -5.80 16.83 -19.04
N CYS A 231 -5.63 16.30 -20.26
CA CYS A 231 -4.33 16.20 -20.88
C CYS A 231 -3.69 17.58 -21.10
N ASP A 232 -4.46 18.60 -21.50
CA ASP A 232 -3.94 19.96 -21.69
C ASP A 232 -3.44 20.55 -20.38
N LYS A 233 -4.19 20.37 -19.28
CA LYS A 233 -3.74 20.79 -17.95
C LYS A 233 -2.44 20.11 -17.54
N LEU A 234 -2.34 18.79 -17.75
CA LEU A 234 -1.12 18.03 -17.43
C LEU A 234 0.07 18.49 -18.26
N LEU A 235 -0.13 18.67 -19.57
CA LEU A 235 0.95 19.05 -20.50
C LEU A 235 1.42 20.51 -20.34
N ALA A 236 0.65 21.35 -19.68
CA ALA A 236 1.05 22.71 -19.31
C ALA A 236 2.08 22.75 -18.17
N ASP A 237 2.24 21.67 -17.39
CA ASP A 237 3.25 21.59 -16.34
C ASP A 237 4.64 21.28 -16.93
N PRO A 238 5.60 22.23 -16.84
CA PRO A 238 6.96 22.02 -17.36
C PRO A 238 7.74 20.96 -16.54
N GLN A 239 7.30 20.65 -15.32
CA GLN A 239 7.91 19.65 -14.43
C GLN A 239 7.26 18.26 -14.56
N LEU A 240 6.29 18.10 -15.48
CA LEU A 240 5.61 16.82 -15.65
C LEU A 240 6.60 15.71 -15.98
N HIS A 241 6.51 14.60 -15.24
CA HIS A 241 7.39 13.45 -15.44
C HIS A 241 7.29 12.93 -16.90
N PRO A 242 8.42 12.65 -17.59
CA PRO A 242 8.44 12.32 -19.02
C PRO A 242 7.51 11.15 -19.40
N GLN A 243 7.40 10.12 -18.56
CA GLN A 243 6.50 9.00 -18.82
C GLN A 243 5.02 9.42 -18.81
N ILE A 244 4.62 10.25 -17.83
CA ILE A 244 3.23 10.76 -17.75
C ILE A 244 2.95 11.68 -18.94
N LYS A 245 3.92 12.53 -19.31
CA LYS A 245 3.83 13.40 -20.47
C LYS A 245 3.57 12.60 -21.75
N ALA A 246 4.32 11.52 -21.97
CA ALA A 246 4.14 10.67 -23.13
C ALA A 246 2.74 10.03 -23.17
N VAL A 247 2.24 9.54 -22.02
CA VAL A 247 0.89 8.99 -21.93
C VAL A 247 -0.16 10.06 -22.19
N ALA A 248 -0.04 11.25 -21.60
CA ALA A 248 -0.98 12.36 -21.82
C ALA A 248 -1.04 12.78 -23.30
N GLN A 249 0.11 12.84 -23.99
CA GLN A 249 0.17 13.12 -25.41
C GLN A 249 -0.56 12.06 -26.25
N ASN A 250 -0.35 10.79 -25.93
CA ASN A 250 -1.00 9.68 -26.62
C ASN A 250 -2.52 9.68 -26.41
N VAL A 251 -2.97 9.88 -25.17
CA VAL A 251 -4.40 9.98 -24.85
C VAL A 251 -5.03 11.15 -25.57
N LYS A 252 -4.40 12.34 -25.55
CA LYS A 252 -4.89 13.51 -26.27
C LYS A 252 -4.99 13.26 -27.78
N ALA A 253 -3.95 12.66 -28.37
CA ALA A 253 -3.95 12.34 -29.80
C ALA A 253 -5.05 11.33 -30.17
N ALA A 254 -5.29 10.33 -29.31
CA ALA A 254 -6.38 9.36 -29.51
C ALA A 254 -7.76 10.01 -29.39
N ALA A 255 -7.98 10.87 -28.39
CA ALA A 255 -9.22 11.61 -28.20
C ALA A 255 -9.51 12.64 -29.27
N SER A 256 -8.47 13.14 -30.01
CA SER A 256 -8.63 14.12 -31.07
C SER A 256 -8.95 13.49 -32.45
N LYS A 257 -8.88 12.17 -32.56
CA LYS A 257 -9.27 11.45 -33.81
C LYS A 257 -10.79 11.28 -33.79
N LYS A 258 -11.45 11.90 -34.76
CA LYS A 258 -12.89 11.74 -35.01
C LYS A 258 -13.19 10.42 -35.69
#